data_095e2765d447812e45514367cee968e3
#
_entry.id   095e2765d447812e45514367cee968e3
#
_cell.length_a   1.000
_cell.length_b   1.000
_cell.length_c   1.000
_cell.angle_alpha   90.00
_cell.angle_beta   90.00
_cell.angle_gamma   90.00
#
_symmetry.space_group_name_H-M   'P 1'
#
loop_
_entity.id
_entity.type
_entity.pdbx_description
1 polymer ?
#
loop_
_entity_poly.entity_id
_entity_poly.type
_entity_poly.pdbx_seq_one_letter_code
_entity_poly.pdbx_strand_id
1 'polypeptide(L)'
;MDNIEKILEKQELRYVLGTAVSGKPMYLKKKLQKIEYSFTTNITDATKAHSSKIARMMLNNYIQDTGDTESELVIIPLVISYELVKIL
;
A
#
# COMPACT_ATOMS: atom_id res chain seq x y z
N MET A 1 15.68 -15.93 -24.25
CA MET A 1 14.76 -14.80 -24.55
C MET A 1 13.64 -14.74 -23.53
N ASP A 2 12.98 -15.83 -23.29
CA ASP A 2 11.82 -15.86 -22.44
C ASP A 2 12.08 -15.46 -21.00
N ASN A 3 13.25 -15.77 -20.46
CA ASN A 3 13.59 -15.41 -19.08
C ASN A 3 13.73 -13.89 -18.88
N ILE A 4 14.27 -13.21 -19.89
CA ILE A 4 14.42 -11.75 -19.84
C ILE A 4 13.06 -11.08 -19.93
N GLU A 5 12.21 -11.54 -20.84
CA GLU A 5 10.85 -11.00 -20.96
C GLU A 5 10.05 -11.21 -19.68
N LYS A 6 10.16 -12.37 -19.04
CA LYS A 6 9.49 -12.64 -17.77
C LYS A 6 9.97 -11.72 -16.65
N ILE A 7 11.26 -11.39 -16.62
CA ILE A 7 11.80 -10.47 -15.62
C ILE A 7 11.29 -9.05 -15.87
N LEU A 8 11.26 -8.59 -17.12
CA LEU A 8 10.78 -7.25 -17.48
C LEU A 8 9.30 -7.08 -17.25
N GLU A 9 8.52 -8.16 -17.34
CA GLU A 9 7.08 -8.12 -17.17
C GLU A 9 6.62 -8.55 -15.78
N LYS A 10 7.56 -8.75 -14.86
CA LYS A 10 7.19 -9.16 -13.51
C LYS A 10 6.39 -8.07 -12.82
N GLN A 11 5.22 -8.45 -12.33
CA GLN A 11 4.32 -7.58 -11.59
C GLN A 11 3.92 -8.26 -10.29
N GLU A 12 3.70 -7.44 -9.27
CA GLU A 12 3.21 -7.91 -7.99
C GLU A 12 1.99 -7.10 -7.59
N LEU A 13 0.96 -7.79 -7.13
CA LEU A 13 -0.23 -7.15 -6.61
C LEU A 13 -0.10 -6.95 -5.10
N ARG A 14 -0.34 -5.74 -4.66
CA ARG A 14 -0.34 -5.36 -3.25
C ARG A 14 -1.55 -4.48 -2.97
N TYR A 15 -1.80 -4.23 -1.71
CA TYR A 15 -2.95 -3.42 -1.28
C TYR A 15 -2.47 -2.38 -0.28
N VAL A 16 -2.96 -1.16 -0.44
CA VAL A 16 -2.70 -0.07 0.50
C VAL A 16 -4.03 0.47 1.01
N LEU A 17 -4.00 1.14 2.13
CA LEU A 17 -5.15 1.86 2.66
C LEU A 17 -4.97 3.34 2.34
N GLY A 18 -6.00 3.95 1.77
CA GLY A 18 -5.91 5.34 1.38
C GLY A 18 -7.22 6.08 1.53
N THR A 19 -7.12 7.39 1.52
CA THR A 19 -8.26 8.29 1.62
C THR A 19 -8.02 9.53 0.77
N ALA A 20 -9.10 10.16 0.32
CA ALA A 20 -9.05 11.42 -0.43
C ALA A 20 -9.97 12.47 0.19
N VAL A 21 -10.16 12.41 1.51
CA VAL A 21 -11.11 13.27 2.23
C VAL A 21 -10.90 14.76 1.96
N SER A 22 -9.68 15.21 1.84
CA SER A 22 -9.39 16.62 1.55
C SER A 22 -9.08 16.89 0.08
N GLY A 23 -9.48 15.99 -0.81
CA GLY A 23 -9.18 16.11 -2.23
C GLY A 23 -7.77 15.69 -2.60
N LYS A 24 -6.89 15.47 -1.65
CA LYS A 24 -5.54 14.96 -1.86
C LYS A 24 -5.48 13.51 -1.40
N PRO A 25 -5.03 12.58 -2.25
CA PRO A 25 -4.87 11.21 -1.80
C PRO A 25 -3.79 11.11 -0.73
N MET A 26 -4.12 10.39 0.35
CA MET A 26 -3.19 10.09 1.43
C MET A 26 -3.27 8.61 1.74
N TYR A 27 -2.14 8.03 2.08
CA TYR A 27 -2.01 6.59 2.29
C TYR A 27 -1.54 6.29 3.69
N LEU A 28 -2.07 5.22 4.27
CA LEU A 28 -1.69 4.81 5.62
C LEU A 28 -0.29 4.22 5.64
N LYS A 29 0.49 4.66 6.61
CA LYS A 29 1.82 4.14 6.89
C LYS A 29 1.85 3.69 8.34
N LYS A 30 2.20 2.43 8.58
CA LYS A 30 2.29 1.84 9.91
C LYS A 30 3.71 1.39 10.18
N LYS A 31 4.24 1.74 11.35
CA LYS A 31 5.53 1.20 11.80
C LYS A 31 5.35 -0.22 12.30
N LEU A 32 6.22 -1.13 11.83
CA LEU A 32 6.09 -2.57 12.07
C LEU A 32 6.22 -2.97 13.55
N GLN A 33 6.91 -2.17 14.36
CA GLN A 33 7.22 -2.54 15.74
C GLN A 33 6.46 -1.72 16.79
N LYS A 34 5.62 -0.79 16.35
CA LYS A 34 4.86 0.07 17.26
C LYS A 34 3.45 0.25 16.74
N ILE A 35 2.50 0.46 17.67
CA ILE A 35 1.14 0.87 17.29
C ILE A 35 1.21 2.36 16.93
N GLU A 36 1.87 2.66 15.84
CA GLU A 36 2.09 4.02 15.38
C GLU A 36 1.65 4.13 13.93
N TYR A 37 0.68 5.01 13.70
CA TYR A 37 0.10 5.23 12.39
C TYR A 37 0.38 6.64 11.93
N SER A 38 0.67 6.80 10.65
CA SER A 38 0.82 8.10 10.01
C SER A 38 0.28 8.04 8.59
N PHE A 39 0.19 9.18 7.94
CA PHE A 39 -0.25 9.25 6.55
C PHE A 39 0.86 9.84 5.70
N THR A 40 0.94 9.38 4.46
CA THR A 40 1.90 9.88 3.49
C THR A 40 1.19 10.17 2.17
N THR A 41 1.64 11.19 1.45
CA THR A 41 1.16 11.47 0.11
C THR A 41 1.88 10.64 -0.94
N ASN A 42 2.97 9.97 -0.55
CA ASN A 42 3.78 9.16 -1.46
C ASN A 42 3.40 7.68 -1.31
N ILE A 43 2.76 7.15 -2.35
CA ILE A 43 2.28 5.76 -2.34
C ILE A 43 3.40 4.74 -2.16
N THR A 44 4.63 5.08 -2.54
CA THR A 44 5.78 4.18 -2.36
C THR A 44 6.13 3.99 -0.88
N ASP A 45 5.80 4.97 -0.04
CA ASP A 45 6.06 4.90 1.39
C ASP A 45 4.91 4.26 2.16
N ALA A 46 3.78 4.02 1.52
CA ALA A 46 2.61 3.42 2.16
C ALA A 46 2.91 1.98 2.59
N THR A 47 2.33 1.56 3.70
CA THR A 47 2.38 0.16 4.13
C THR A 47 1.58 -0.69 3.15
N LYS A 48 2.22 -1.73 2.62
CA LYS A 48 1.64 -2.60 1.59
C LYS A 48 1.29 -3.96 2.17
N ALA A 49 0.06 -4.38 1.98
CA ALA A 49 -0.41 -5.70 2.38
C ALA A 49 -0.33 -6.66 1.19
N HIS A 50 -0.02 -7.92 1.47
CA HIS A 50 0.09 -8.96 0.43
C HIS A 50 -1.26 -9.42 -0.12
N SER A 51 -2.34 -9.20 0.63
CA SER A 51 -3.67 -9.63 0.22
C SER A 51 -4.72 -8.63 0.68
N SER A 52 -5.88 -8.67 0.06
CA SER A 52 -7.01 -7.84 0.47
C SER A 52 -7.48 -8.19 1.89
N LYS A 53 -7.37 -9.46 2.28
CA LYS A 53 -7.71 -9.91 3.63
C LYS A 53 -6.80 -9.24 4.67
N ILE A 54 -5.49 -9.22 4.43
CA ILE A 54 -4.54 -8.57 5.33
C ILE A 54 -4.80 -7.06 5.36
N ALA A 55 -5.08 -6.43 4.22
CA ALA A 55 -5.42 -5.02 4.17
C ALA A 55 -6.67 -4.70 5.01
N ARG A 56 -7.68 -5.56 4.95
CA ARG A 56 -8.89 -5.40 5.77
C ARG A 56 -8.58 -5.53 7.25
N MET A 57 -7.73 -6.46 7.62
CA MET A 57 -7.28 -6.59 9.01
C MET A 57 -6.54 -5.33 9.47
N MET A 58 -5.69 -4.78 8.62
CA MET A 58 -4.99 -3.52 8.90
C MET A 58 -5.98 -2.37 9.12
N LEU A 59 -7.00 -2.27 8.28
CA LEU A 59 -8.04 -1.26 8.41
C LEU A 59 -8.80 -1.39 9.72
N ASN A 60 -9.21 -2.62 10.06
CA ASN A 60 -9.92 -2.87 11.30
C ASN A 60 -9.06 -2.54 12.52
N ASN A 61 -7.79 -2.91 12.48
CA ASN A 61 -6.85 -2.60 13.56
C ASN A 61 -6.64 -1.10 13.70
N TYR A 62 -6.52 -0.38 12.59
CA TYR A 62 -6.39 1.06 12.60
C TYR A 62 -7.59 1.73 13.26
N ILE A 63 -8.80 1.34 12.88
CA ILE A 63 -10.02 1.90 13.46
C ILE A 63 -10.10 1.57 14.95
N GLN A 64 -9.77 0.33 15.32
CA GLN A 64 -9.78 -0.09 16.72
C GLN A 64 -8.78 0.67 17.56
N ASP A 65 -7.57 0.88 17.04
CA ASP A 65 -6.48 1.52 17.78
C ASP A 65 -6.65 3.04 17.87
N THR A 66 -7.20 3.68 16.86
CA THR A 66 -7.29 5.13 16.79
C THR A 66 -8.69 5.69 17.01
N GLY A 67 -9.73 4.89 16.79
CA GLY A 67 -11.11 5.36 16.81
C GLY A 67 -11.48 6.25 15.62
N ASP A 68 -10.60 6.36 14.63
CA ASP A 68 -10.80 7.22 13.47
C ASP A 68 -11.80 6.60 12.49
N THR A 69 -12.99 7.19 12.41
CA THR A 69 -14.01 6.84 11.43
C THR A 69 -14.24 7.94 10.40
N GLU A 70 -13.53 9.06 10.52
CA GLU A 70 -13.73 10.23 9.65
C GLU A 70 -12.88 10.19 8.39
N SER A 71 -11.74 9.52 8.43
CA SER A 71 -10.81 9.47 7.30
C SER A 71 -11.32 8.66 6.12
N GLU A 72 -12.34 7.83 6.33
CA GLU A 72 -12.98 7.03 5.27
C GLU A 72 -11.95 6.23 4.45
N LEU A 73 -11.07 5.52 5.15
CA LEU A 73 -10.05 4.71 4.49
C LEU A 73 -10.67 3.60 3.65
N VAL A 74 -10.13 3.42 2.46
CA VAL A 74 -10.53 2.35 1.55
C VAL A 74 -9.32 1.52 1.17
N ILE A 75 -9.57 0.27 0.77
CA ILE A 75 -8.53 -0.64 0.31
C ILE A 75 -8.30 -0.39 -1.17
N ILE A 76 -7.06 -0.08 -1.55
CA ILE A 76 -6.68 0.26 -2.91
C ILE A 76 -5.72 -0.79 -3.43
N PRO A 77 -6.08 -1.52 -4.51
CA PRO A 77 -5.15 -2.41 -5.18
C PRO A 77 -4.01 -1.62 -5.83
N LEU A 78 -2.81 -2.15 -5.72
CA LEU A 78 -1.61 -1.52 -6.27
C LEU A 78 -0.82 -2.57 -7.04
N VAL A 79 -0.48 -2.25 -8.28
CA VAL A 79 0.40 -3.09 -9.08
C VAL A 79 1.81 -2.51 -9.03
N ILE A 80 2.76 -3.33 -8.64
CA ILE A 80 4.18 -2.98 -8.62
C ILE A 80 4.84 -3.70 -9.79
N SER A 81 5.43 -2.94 -10.69
CA SER A 81 6.13 -3.45 -11.86
C SER A 81 7.63 -3.31 -11.69
N TYR A 82 8.35 -4.32 -12.11
CA TYR A 82 9.82 -4.33 -12.10
C TYR A 82 10.31 -4.31 -13.53
N GLU A 83 11.19 -3.39 -13.85
CA GLU A 83 11.76 -3.26 -15.18
C GLU A 83 13.28 -3.32 -15.10
N LEU A 84 13.87 -4.09 -16.02
CA LEU A 84 15.31 -4.09 -16.20
C LEU A 84 15.67 -2.92 -17.12
N VAL A 85 16.24 -1.88 -16.53
CA VAL A 85 16.52 -0.64 -17.29
C VAL A 85 17.82 -0.77 -18.07
N LYS A 86 18.87 -1.26 -17.44
CA LYS A 86 20.18 -1.36 -18.08
C LYS A 86 21.10 -2.29 -17.30
N ILE A 87 21.86 -3.07 -18.03
CA ILE A 87 22.97 -3.86 -17.46
C ILE A 87 24.26 -3.09 -17.72
N LEU A 88 24.96 -2.75 -16.67
CA LEU A 88 26.24 -2.02 -16.76
C LEU A 88 27.42 -2.99 -16.64
#